data_a8d4751d6e9c7553761f8b8f70f5170c
#
_entry.id   a8d4751d6e9c7553761f8b8f70f5170c
#
_cell.length_a   1.000
_cell.length_b   1.000
_cell.length_c   1.000
_cell.angle_alpha   90.00
_cell.angle_beta   90.00
_cell.angle_gamma   90.00
#
_symmetry.space_group_name_H-M   'P 1'
#
loop_
_entity.id
_entity.type
_entity.pdbx_description
1 polymer ?
#
loop_
_entity_poly.entity_id
_entity_poly.type
_entity_poly.pdbx_seq_one_letter_code
_entity_poly.pdbx_strand_id
1 'polypeptide(L)'
;DAATVYMGGGRTKAGRVGDGVGFNAFAARVSSAPWIVVGSARDTGANREVVTTQEHHSLEGRHLYRTATLAEYQHEPDFVKHHDEFGAKPISILPGYDELYSKGNQWGMVINLNACTGCNACLAACQAENNIPVVGKEQVGKGREMQWIRVDRYYSGDPASPDTYLQPVTCM
;
A
#
# COMPACT_ATOMS: atom_id res chain seq x y z
N ASP A 1 2.34 -14.62 23.23
CA ASP A 1 2.68 -13.68 22.16
C ASP A 1 2.10 -14.18 20.85
N ALA A 2 1.66 -13.26 19.99
CA ALA A 2 1.17 -13.58 18.66
C ALA A 2 2.25 -13.30 17.61
N ALA A 3 2.34 -14.14 16.60
CA ALA A 3 3.28 -13.96 15.49
C ALA A 3 2.55 -14.09 14.15
N THR A 4 2.88 -13.21 13.21
CA THR A 4 2.39 -13.31 11.84
C THR A 4 3.41 -14.03 10.98
N VAL A 5 2.97 -15.06 10.27
CA VAL A 5 3.83 -15.87 9.41
C VAL A 5 3.32 -15.79 7.96
N TYR A 6 4.20 -15.46 7.04
CA TYR A 6 3.88 -15.34 5.62
C TYR A 6 3.63 -16.71 4.97
N MET A 7 2.52 -16.79 4.26
CA MET A 7 2.26 -17.91 3.33
C MET A 7 2.49 -17.43 1.91
N GLY A 8 3.41 -18.06 1.19
CA GLY A 8 3.68 -17.79 -0.22
C GLY A 8 4.99 -17.07 -0.53
N GLY A 9 5.79 -16.71 0.48
CA GLY A 9 7.18 -16.28 0.30
C GLY A 9 8.14 -17.47 0.10
N GLY A 10 9.44 -17.22 0.14
CA GLY A 10 10.47 -18.27 0.09
C GLY A 10 10.50 -19.04 -1.21
N ARG A 11 10.33 -18.38 -2.33
CA ARG A 11 10.35 -18.99 -3.67
C ARG A 11 11.77 -19.30 -4.11
N THR A 12 11.92 -20.34 -4.91
CA THR A 12 13.20 -20.81 -5.46
C THR A 12 13.29 -20.68 -6.99
N LYS A 13 12.22 -20.19 -7.64
CA LYS A 13 12.13 -19.96 -9.07
C LYS A 13 11.44 -18.62 -9.35
N ALA A 14 11.95 -17.58 -8.74
CA ALA A 14 11.41 -16.22 -8.86
C ALA A 14 12.42 -15.23 -9.46
N GLY A 15 13.48 -15.75 -10.07
CA GLY A 15 14.54 -14.97 -10.68
C GLY A 15 15.55 -14.42 -9.69
N ARG A 16 16.56 -13.74 -10.21
CA ARG A 16 17.74 -13.29 -9.44
C ARG A 16 17.41 -12.45 -8.22
N VAL A 17 16.35 -11.66 -8.25
CA VAL A 17 15.96 -10.76 -7.15
C VAL A 17 15.10 -11.48 -6.11
N GLY A 18 14.29 -12.45 -6.53
CA GLY A 18 13.30 -13.09 -5.66
C GLY A 18 13.69 -14.47 -5.13
N ASP A 19 14.71 -15.12 -5.71
CA ASP A 19 15.12 -16.46 -5.27
C ASP A 19 15.74 -16.40 -3.86
N GLY A 20 15.26 -17.31 -2.99
CA GLY A 20 15.74 -17.43 -1.62
C GLY A 20 15.33 -16.29 -0.68
N VAL A 21 14.46 -15.37 -1.12
CA VAL A 21 13.97 -14.27 -0.29
C VAL A 21 12.69 -14.71 0.44
N GLY A 22 12.67 -14.52 1.76
CA GLY A 22 11.53 -14.85 2.62
C GLY A 22 11.37 -16.33 2.91
N PHE A 23 10.28 -16.68 3.55
CA PHE A 23 9.96 -18.03 3.97
C PHE A 23 8.52 -18.39 3.60
N ASN A 24 8.29 -19.66 3.32
CA ASN A 24 6.97 -20.17 2.96
C ASN A 24 6.38 -20.97 4.11
N ALA A 25 5.44 -20.39 4.83
CA ALA A 25 4.74 -21.08 5.92
C ALA A 25 3.79 -22.19 5.44
N PHE A 26 3.49 -22.28 4.14
CA PHE A 26 2.70 -23.38 3.58
C PHE A 26 3.28 -24.76 3.90
N ALA A 27 4.59 -24.86 3.99
CA ALA A 27 5.26 -26.12 4.35
C ALA A 27 4.92 -26.62 5.76
N ALA A 28 4.47 -25.75 6.65
CA ALA A 28 4.06 -26.10 8.01
C ALA A 28 2.57 -26.53 8.10
N ARG A 29 1.79 -26.36 7.03
CA ARG A 29 0.38 -26.75 7.03
C ARG A 29 0.20 -28.25 6.86
N VAL A 30 -0.75 -28.79 7.59
CA VAL A 30 -1.16 -30.19 7.46
C VAL A 30 -2.60 -30.27 6.95
N SER A 31 -2.90 -31.25 6.10
CA SER A 31 -4.21 -31.39 5.48
C SER A 31 -5.34 -31.67 6.48
N SER A 32 -5.01 -32.30 7.62
CA SER A 32 -5.98 -32.60 8.69
C SER A 32 -6.33 -31.37 9.54
N ALA A 33 -5.52 -30.33 9.55
CA ALA A 33 -5.73 -29.10 10.31
C ALA A 33 -5.20 -27.89 9.50
N PRO A 34 -5.85 -27.50 8.40
CA PRO A 34 -5.28 -26.52 7.47
C PRO A 34 -5.27 -25.08 8.00
N TRP A 35 -6.01 -24.79 9.06
CA TRP A 35 -6.17 -23.43 9.59
C TRP A 35 -5.48 -23.19 10.94
N ILE A 36 -5.26 -24.26 11.72
CA ILE A 36 -4.68 -24.15 13.05
C ILE A 36 -3.63 -25.26 13.21
N VAL A 37 -2.41 -24.87 13.54
CA VAL A 37 -1.31 -25.79 13.82
C VAL A 37 -0.74 -25.44 15.20
N VAL A 38 -0.60 -26.43 16.05
CA VAL A 38 0.10 -26.27 17.33
C VAL A 38 1.59 -26.42 17.07
N GLY A 39 2.35 -25.46 17.51
CA GLY A 39 3.80 -25.44 17.32
C GLY A 39 4.51 -24.66 18.41
N SER A 40 5.82 -24.62 18.35
CA SER A 40 6.66 -23.79 19.19
C SER A 40 7.43 -22.79 18.36
N ALA A 41 7.53 -21.55 18.83
CA ALA A 41 8.41 -20.55 18.26
C ALA A 41 9.64 -20.35 19.15
N ARG A 42 10.80 -20.25 18.53
CA ARG A 42 12.07 -19.96 19.24
C ARG A 42 12.71 -18.74 18.57
N ASP A 43 13.04 -17.76 19.39
CA ASP A 43 13.88 -16.65 18.94
C ASP A 43 15.27 -17.17 18.57
N THR A 44 15.72 -16.83 17.38
CA THR A 44 17.05 -17.21 16.88
C THR A 44 18.13 -16.19 17.28
N GLY A 45 17.74 -15.04 17.86
CA GLY A 45 18.64 -13.92 18.13
C GLY A 45 19.14 -13.18 16.88
N ALA A 46 18.69 -13.58 15.69
CA ALA A 46 19.11 -12.96 14.44
C ALA A 46 18.24 -11.74 14.13
N ASN A 47 18.88 -10.60 13.95
CA ASN A 47 18.23 -9.39 13.50
C ASN A 47 18.25 -9.30 11.98
N ARG A 48 17.15 -8.80 11.40
CA ARG A 48 17.02 -8.53 9.98
C ARG A 48 16.46 -7.14 9.79
N GLU A 49 17.07 -6.40 8.89
CA GLU A 49 16.54 -5.11 8.47
C GLU A 49 15.20 -5.31 7.75
N VAL A 50 14.20 -4.56 8.17
CA VAL A 50 12.89 -4.48 7.49
C VAL A 50 12.92 -3.24 6.61
N VAL A 51 12.73 -3.46 5.30
CA VAL A 51 12.76 -2.42 4.29
C VAL A 51 11.37 -2.19 3.75
N THR A 52 10.93 -0.94 3.71
CA THR A 52 9.64 -0.51 3.19
C THR A 52 9.82 0.56 2.12
N THR A 53 8.84 0.69 1.23
CA THR A 53 8.79 1.76 0.23
C THR A 53 8.06 3.00 0.73
N GLN A 54 7.41 2.91 1.89
CA GLN A 54 6.73 4.00 2.56
C GLN A 54 7.38 4.24 3.93
N GLU A 55 7.86 5.46 4.17
CA GLU A 55 8.57 5.81 5.40
C GLU A 55 7.64 6.31 6.51
N HIS A 56 6.50 6.92 6.16
CA HIS A 56 5.54 7.49 7.10
C HIS A 56 4.20 6.78 7.02
N HIS A 57 3.78 6.15 8.11
CA HIS A 57 2.51 5.43 8.20
C HIS A 57 1.50 6.12 9.14
N SER A 58 1.92 7.09 9.95
CA SER A 58 1.04 7.87 10.79
C SER A 58 0.43 9.03 10.00
N LEU A 59 -0.83 9.29 10.22
CA LEU A 59 -1.51 10.47 9.66
C LEU A 59 -1.03 11.78 10.31
N GLU A 60 -0.53 11.73 11.56
CA GLU A 60 -0.03 12.91 12.30
C GLU A 60 -1.03 14.06 12.35
N GLY A 61 -2.33 13.74 12.44
CA GLY A 61 -3.42 14.73 12.41
C GLY A 61 -3.73 15.32 11.04
N ARG A 62 -3.04 14.88 9.96
CA ARG A 62 -3.32 15.33 8.60
C ARG A 62 -4.45 14.51 7.98
N HIS A 63 -5.27 15.14 7.14
CA HIS A 63 -6.39 14.51 6.45
C HIS A 63 -5.98 13.86 5.12
N LEU A 64 -4.89 13.05 5.12
CA LEU A 64 -4.41 12.34 3.94
C LEU A 64 -5.39 11.25 3.50
N TYR A 65 -6.07 10.63 4.45
CA TYR A 65 -7.14 9.68 4.22
C TYR A 65 -8.39 10.16 4.95
N ARG A 66 -9.53 10.19 4.26
CA ARG A 66 -10.77 10.74 4.80
C ARG A 66 -11.81 9.65 4.90
N THR A 67 -12.37 9.47 6.08
CA THR A 67 -13.39 8.47 6.38
C THR A 67 -14.56 9.11 7.09
N ALA A 68 -15.73 8.54 6.86
CA ALA A 68 -16.93 8.82 7.63
C ALA A 68 -17.75 7.53 7.79
N THR A 69 -18.53 7.46 8.83
CA THR A 69 -19.55 6.42 8.96
C THR A 69 -20.66 6.64 7.93
N LEU A 70 -21.43 5.60 7.65
CA LEU A 70 -22.58 5.73 6.75
C LEU A 70 -23.56 6.79 7.24
N ALA A 71 -23.78 6.89 8.54
CA ALA A 71 -24.68 7.88 9.14
C ALA A 71 -24.17 9.32 8.93
N GLU A 72 -22.89 9.56 9.14
CA GLU A 72 -22.25 10.84 8.87
C GLU A 72 -22.34 11.20 7.39
N TYR A 73 -22.03 10.26 6.50
CA TYR A 73 -22.15 10.48 5.06
C TYR A 73 -23.60 10.80 4.62
N GLN A 74 -24.59 10.12 5.18
CA GLN A 74 -25.99 10.42 4.89
C GLN A 74 -26.43 11.79 5.37
N HIS A 75 -25.89 12.24 6.51
CA HIS A 75 -26.15 13.58 7.04
C HIS A 75 -25.41 14.66 6.26
N GLU A 76 -24.15 14.39 5.88
CA GLU A 76 -23.26 15.35 5.23
C GLU A 76 -22.46 14.67 4.08
N PRO A 77 -23.08 14.52 2.89
CA PRO A 77 -22.41 13.86 1.75
C PRO A 77 -21.10 14.53 1.31
N ASP A 78 -20.97 15.82 1.58
CA ASP A 78 -19.83 16.66 1.20
C ASP A 78 -18.73 16.72 2.29
N PHE A 79 -18.75 15.84 3.31
CA PHE A 79 -17.80 15.84 4.43
C PHE A 79 -16.34 15.92 4.00
N VAL A 80 -16.00 15.36 2.83
CA VAL A 80 -14.64 15.40 2.27
C VAL A 80 -14.17 16.82 1.99
N LYS A 81 -15.08 17.74 1.63
CA LYS A 81 -14.74 19.12 1.26
C LYS A 81 -14.39 20.00 2.47
N HIS A 82 -14.86 19.64 3.67
CA HIS A 82 -14.65 20.44 4.87
C HIS A 82 -13.25 20.31 5.47
N HIS A 83 -12.46 19.36 4.97
CA HIS A 83 -11.10 19.12 5.44
C HIS A 83 -10.04 19.62 4.44
N ASP A 84 -10.42 20.44 3.48
CA ASP A 84 -9.46 21.05 2.57
C ASP A 84 -8.75 22.21 3.28
N GLU A 85 -7.60 21.92 3.88
CA GLU A 85 -6.69 22.93 4.44
C GLU A 85 -6.14 23.87 3.37
N PHE A 86 -6.28 23.50 2.11
CA PHE A 86 -5.86 24.27 0.94
C PHE A 86 -7.04 25.02 0.34
N GLY A 87 -7.62 25.95 1.11
CA GLY A 87 -8.79 26.76 0.70
C GLY A 87 -8.58 27.69 -0.49
N ALA A 88 -7.39 27.74 -1.08
CA ALA A 88 -7.10 28.45 -2.30
C ALA A 88 -6.69 27.46 -3.40
N LYS A 89 -7.28 27.60 -4.58
CA LYS A 89 -6.82 26.89 -5.78
C LYS A 89 -5.32 27.18 -5.96
N PRO A 90 -4.46 26.15 -6.02
CA PRO A 90 -3.03 26.38 -6.16
C PRO A 90 -2.76 27.19 -7.44
N ILE A 91 -1.90 28.20 -7.31
CA ILE A 91 -1.49 29.01 -8.45
C ILE A 91 -0.62 28.15 -9.35
N SER A 92 -1.04 27.93 -10.60
CA SER A 92 -0.23 27.24 -11.58
C SER A 92 0.94 28.15 -12.01
N ILE A 93 2.15 27.62 -11.93
CA ILE A 93 3.35 28.27 -12.47
C ILE A 93 3.52 28.03 -13.98
N LEU A 94 2.65 27.19 -14.57
CA LEU A 94 2.64 26.83 -15.98
C LEU A 94 1.34 27.36 -16.61
N PRO A 95 1.32 28.58 -17.16
CA PRO A 95 0.15 29.15 -17.79
C PRO A 95 -0.19 28.43 -19.12
N GLY A 96 -1.47 28.31 -19.44
CA GLY A 96 -1.95 27.84 -20.75
C GLY A 96 -2.21 26.33 -20.85
N TYR A 97 -1.92 25.54 -19.84
CA TYR A 97 -2.19 24.08 -19.86
C TYR A 97 -3.68 23.76 -19.82
N ASP A 98 -4.49 24.59 -19.16
CA ASP A 98 -5.93 24.38 -19.07
C ASP A 98 -6.59 24.38 -20.47
N GLU A 99 -6.14 25.21 -21.38
CA GLU A 99 -6.64 25.22 -22.78
C GLU A 99 -6.19 23.97 -23.55
N LEU A 100 -4.96 23.52 -23.35
CA LEU A 100 -4.41 22.35 -24.03
C LEU A 100 -5.13 21.06 -23.63
N TYR A 101 -5.40 20.89 -22.33
CA TYR A 101 -6.02 19.68 -21.79
C TYR A 101 -7.54 19.74 -21.67
N SER A 102 -8.19 20.88 -21.96
CA SER A 102 -9.65 21.00 -21.96
C SER A 102 -10.33 20.41 -23.19
N LYS A 103 -9.58 20.08 -24.23
CA LYS A 103 -10.10 19.61 -25.53
C LYS A 103 -9.77 18.12 -25.71
N GLY A 104 -10.75 17.36 -26.24
CA GLY A 104 -10.57 15.94 -26.54
C GLY A 104 -10.96 15.00 -25.39
N ASN A 105 -10.60 13.74 -25.54
CA ASN A 105 -10.90 12.70 -24.56
C ASN A 105 -9.93 12.79 -23.37
N GLN A 106 -10.48 12.71 -22.18
CA GLN A 106 -9.71 12.65 -20.94
C GLN A 106 -9.98 11.31 -20.23
N TRP A 107 -8.94 10.74 -19.66
CA TRP A 107 -9.05 9.51 -18.90
C TRP A 107 -9.22 9.83 -17.42
N GLY A 108 -10.16 9.17 -16.78
CA GLY A 108 -10.35 9.21 -15.34
C GLY A 108 -10.33 7.80 -14.77
N MET A 109 -9.75 7.64 -13.59
CA MET A 109 -9.77 6.39 -12.84
C MET A 109 -10.42 6.61 -11.49
N VAL A 110 -11.36 5.75 -11.14
CA VAL A 110 -12.00 5.72 -9.81
C VAL A 110 -11.60 4.43 -9.12
N ILE A 111 -11.09 4.55 -7.91
CA ILE A 111 -10.71 3.41 -7.08
C ILE A 111 -11.65 3.33 -5.89
N ASN A 112 -12.36 2.21 -5.75
CA ASN A 112 -13.23 1.95 -4.60
C ASN A 112 -12.37 1.53 -3.40
N LEU A 113 -12.11 2.47 -2.50
CA LEU A 113 -11.26 2.24 -1.32
C LEU A 113 -11.93 1.29 -0.31
N ASN A 114 -13.26 1.20 -0.27
CA ASN A 114 -13.96 0.24 0.58
C ASN A 114 -13.76 -1.22 0.11
N ALA A 115 -13.49 -1.43 -1.17
CA ALA A 115 -13.22 -2.75 -1.74
C ALA A 115 -11.72 -3.07 -1.81
N CYS A 116 -10.85 -2.09 -1.58
CA CYS A 116 -9.41 -2.27 -1.66
C CYS A 116 -8.88 -3.10 -0.48
N THR A 117 -8.26 -4.24 -0.77
CA THR A 117 -7.64 -5.13 0.22
C THR A 117 -6.13 -4.93 0.35
N GLY A 118 -5.54 -4.00 -0.41
CA GLY A 118 -4.10 -3.77 -0.43
C GLY A 118 -3.29 -4.93 -1.01
N CYS A 119 -3.88 -5.74 -1.90
CA CYS A 119 -3.24 -6.94 -2.45
C CYS A 119 -2.08 -6.65 -3.43
N ASN A 120 -1.83 -5.38 -3.79
CA ASN A 120 -0.79 -4.93 -4.71
C ASN A 120 -0.90 -5.50 -6.15
N ALA A 121 -2.04 -6.06 -6.56
CA ALA A 121 -2.22 -6.57 -7.92
C ALA A 121 -2.11 -5.45 -8.97
N CYS A 122 -2.63 -4.25 -8.69
CA CYS A 122 -2.50 -3.08 -9.55
C CYS A 122 -1.03 -2.63 -9.71
N LEU A 123 -0.24 -2.69 -8.64
CA LEU A 123 1.19 -2.40 -8.65
C LEU A 123 1.93 -3.41 -9.52
N ALA A 124 1.68 -4.70 -9.32
CA ALA A 124 2.29 -5.77 -10.11
C ALA A 124 1.92 -5.68 -11.60
N ALA A 125 0.67 -5.37 -11.92
CA ALA A 125 0.22 -5.17 -13.29
C ALA A 125 0.91 -3.96 -13.94
N CYS A 126 1.02 -2.85 -13.21
CA CYS A 126 1.72 -1.66 -13.69
C CYS A 126 3.21 -1.93 -13.96
N GLN A 127 3.87 -2.65 -13.06
CA GLN A 127 5.27 -3.04 -13.25
C GLN A 127 5.46 -3.94 -14.47
N ALA A 128 4.56 -4.90 -14.68
CA ALA A 128 4.63 -5.82 -15.80
C ALA A 128 4.39 -5.13 -17.15
N GLU A 129 3.37 -4.26 -17.21
CA GLU A 129 2.99 -3.56 -18.46
C GLU A 129 4.00 -2.50 -18.85
N ASN A 130 4.52 -1.76 -17.88
CA ASN A 130 5.41 -0.63 -18.15
C ASN A 130 6.90 -0.98 -18.00
N ASN A 131 7.23 -2.25 -17.81
CA ASN A 131 8.60 -2.73 -17.64
C ASN A 131 9.37 -1.96 -16.54
N ILE A 132 8.71 -1.68 -15.43
CA ILE A 132 9.32 -0.97 -14.30
C ILE A 132 10.34 -1.90 -13.64
N PRO A 133 11.57 -1.42 -13.34
CA PRO A 133 12.61 -2.25 -12.80
C PRO A 133 12.28 -2.80 -11.41
N VAL A 134 12.44 -4.11 -11.22
CA VAL A 134 12.39 -4.78 -9.92
C VAL A 134 13.82 -4.82 -9.37
N VAL A 135 14.09 -4.02 -8.36
CA VAL A 135 15.47 -3.76 -7.89
C VAL A 135 15.89 -4.59 -6.68
N GLY A 136 14.93 -5.15 -5.93
CA GLY A 136 15.18 -5.97 -4.76
C GLY A 136 15.41 -5.20 -3.47
N LYS A 137 15.46 -5.93 -2.35
CA LYS A 137 15.47 -5.39 -0.99
C LYS A 137 16.62 -4.39 -0.75
N GLU A 138 17.82 -4.74 -1.18
CA GLU A 138 19.01 -3.87 -0.95
C GLU A 138 18.85 -2.49 -1.59
N GLN A 139 18.31 -2.44 -2.79
CA GLN A 139 18.15 -1.17 -3.50
C GLN A 139 16.94 -0.40 -2.96
N VAL A 140 15.88 -1.09 -2.55
CA VAL A 140 14.75 -0.45 -1.85
C VAL A 140 15.21 0.21 -0.56
N GLY A 141 16.08 -0.44 0.21
CA GLY A 141 16.67 0.16 1.41
C GLY A 141 17.53 1.40 1.16
N LYS A 142 17.94 1.61 -0.08
CA LYS A 142 18.67 2.81 -0.55
C LYS A 142 17.76 3.83 -1.25
N GLY A 143 16.43 3.63 -1.22
CA GLY A 143 15.44 4.47 -1.91
C GLY A 143 15.60 4.49 -3.43
N ARG A 144 15.96 3.35 -4.03
CA ARG A 144 16.23 3.24 -5.48
C ARG A 144 15.18 2.45 -6.24
N GLU A 145 14.02 2.26 -5.67
CA GLU A 145 12.85 1.75 -6.39
C GLU A 145 12.18 2.86 -7.19
N MET A 146 11.49 2.47 -8.27
CA MET A 146 10.69 3.38 -9.09
C MET A 146 9.31 2.77 -9.32
N GLN A 147 8.42 2.97 -8.37
CA GLN A 147 7.05 2.49 -8.47
C GLN A 147 6.14 3.61 -8.98
N TRP A 148 5.48 3.39 -10.13
CA TRP A 148 4.53 4.34 -10.68
C TRP A 148 3.17 4.27 -9.99
N ILE A 149 2.76 3.08 -9.58
CA ILE A 149 1.63 2.89 -8.68
C ILE A 149 2.18 2.36 -7.36
N ARG A 150 1.69 2.89 -6.26
CA ARG A 150 1.98 2.38 -4.92
C ARG A 150 0.69 2.25 -4.13
N VAL A 151 0.68 1.42 -3.11
CA VAL A 151 -0.42 1.32 -2.15
C VAL A 151 0.09 1.81 -0.81
N ASP A 152 -0.27 3.04 -0.47
CA ASP A 152 0.08 3.64 0.81
C ASP A 152 -0.80 3.07 1.92
N ARG A 153 -0.22 2.87 3.10
CA ARG A 153 -0.89 2.39 4.30
C ARG A 153 -0.75 3.40 5.41
N TYR A 154 -1.87 3.76 6.01
CA TYR A 154 -1.91 4.66 7.14
C TYR A 154 -2.58 4.00 8.32
N TYR A 155 -2.15 4.38 9.51
CA TYR A 155 -2.67 3.85 10.77
C TYR A 155 -3.11 5.00 11.66
N SER A 156 -4.23 4.82 12.36
CA SER A 156 -4.72 5.74 13.39
C SER A 156 -5.34 4.97 14.54
N GLY A 157 -5.63 5.65 15.64
CA GLY A 157 -6.26 5.06 16.82
C GLY A 157 -5.29 4.38 17.79
N ASP A 158 -5.79 3.40 18.51
CA ASP A 158 -5.01 2.67 19.52
C ASP A 158 -3.96 1.76 18.86
N PRO A 159 -2.67 1.87 19.21
CA PRO A 159 -1.63 0.99 18.70
C PRO A 159 -1.90 -0.52 18.92
N ALA A 160 -2.69 -0.89 19.93
CA ALA A 160 -3.06 -2.27 20.17
C ALA A 160 -4.16 -2.77 19.20
N SER A 161 -4.94 -1.87 18.62
CA SER A 161 -5.99 -2.17 17.64
C SER A 161 -6.15 -1.00 16.66
N PRO A 162 -5.14 -0.75 15.81
CA PRO A 162 -5.16 0.41 14.93
C PRO A 162 -6.18 0.27 13.80
N ASP A 163 -6.82 1.37 13.48
CA ASP A 163 -7.51 1.51 12.21
C ASP A 163 -6.49 1.54 11.08
N THR A 164 -6.74 0.77 10.04
CA THR A 164 -5.83 0.63 8.90
C THR A 164 -6.50 1.12 7.63
N TYR A 165 -5.84 2.04 6.94
CA TYR A 165 -6.31 2.62 5.70
C TYR A 165 -5.36 2.27 4.56
N LEU A 166 -5.94 1.91 3.42
CA LEU A 166 -5.21 1.54 2.21
C LEU A 166 -5.56 2.52 1.09
N GLN A 167 -4.57 3.19 0.55
CA GLN A 167 -4.76 4.16 -0.51
C GLN A 167 -3.86 3.83 -1.70
N PRO A 168 -4.40 3.23 -2.77
CA PRO A 168 -3.70 3.17 -4.04
C PRO A 168 -3.50 4.57 -4.61
N VAL A 169 -2.25 4.91 -4.90
CA VAL A 169 -1.84 6.19 -5.45
C VAL A 169 -1.23 5.94 -6.81
N THR A 170 -1.78 6.59 -7.83
CA THR A 170 -1.26 6.52 -9.19
C THR A 170 -0.11 7.52 -9.40
N CYS A 171 0.65 7.35 -10.47
CA CYS A 171 1.58 8.37 -10.92
C CYS A 171 0.81 9.64 -11.34
N MET A 172 1.28 10.79 -10.90
CA MET A 172 0.74 12.10 -11.23
C MET A 172 1.82 12.98 -11.84
#